data_cee80d36d96f6120e4c7fa0fa77d2df3
#
_entry.id   cee80d36d96f6120e4c7fa0fa77d2df3
#
_cell.length_a   1.000
_cell.length_b   1.000
_cell.length_c   1.000
_cell.angle_alpha   90.00
_cell.angle_beta   90.00
_cell.angle_gamma   90.00
#
_symmetry.space_group_name_H-M   'P 1'
#
loop_
_entity.id
_entity.type
_entity.pdbx_description
1 polymer ?
#
loop_
_entity_poly.entity_id
_entity_poly.type
_entity_poly.pdbx_seq_one_letter_code
_entity_poly.pdbx_strand_id
1 'polypeptide(L)'
;MIIRKPESTIQWRRLSLALAFQVVVLILTHIPQERMPIDLNRLSMDKAIHTLAYGGLTFLFLLAFGLPRRPLVLVAIVGCMLVVAALDEWTQGFVGRSSSQADFYADGVGIVLAVVLSLILKRRRKEVSPLTHEDGR
;
A
#
# COMPACT_ATOMS: atom_id res chain seq x y z
N MET A 1 13.76 -34.60 -12.36
CA MET A 1 13.43 -33.36 -13.08
C MET A 1 12.59 -32.50 -12.15
N ILE A 2 13.19 -31.51 -11.46
CA ILE A 2 12.51 -30.69 -10.49
C ILE A 2 11.81 -29.58 -11.28
N ILE A 3 10.48 -29.70 -11.43
CA ILE A 3 9.64 -28.65 -12.03
C ILE A 3 9.63 -27.49 -11.05
N ARG A 4 10.41 -26.44 -11.31
CA ARG A 4 10.31 -25.18 -10.55
C ARG A 4 8.92 -24.61 -10.78
N LYS A 5 8.14 -24.54 -9.70
CA LYS A 5 6.85 -23.85 -9.69
C LYS A 5 7.07 -22.42 -10.18
N PRO A 6 6.30 -21.92 -11.16
CA PRO A 6 6.52 -20.59 -11.72
C PRO A 6 6.47 -19.52 -10.63
N GLU A 7 7.42 -18.56 -10.71
CA GLU A 7 7.50 -17.42 -9.81
C GLU A 7 6.18 -16.64 -9.90
N SER A 8 5.63 -16.33 -8.75
CA SER A 8 4.46 -15.46 -8.46
C SER A 8 3.64 -15.02 -9.67
N THR A 9 2.64 -15.80 -10.02
CA THR A 9 1.58 -15.33 -10.92
C THR A 9 0.87 -14.13 -10.30
N ILE A 10 0.81 -13.02 -11.03
CA ILE A 10 0.04 -11.84 -10.63
C ILE A 10 -1.38 -12.27 -10.33
N GLN A 11 -1.87 -11.93 -9.14
CA GLN A 11 -3.24 -12.24 -8.75
C GLN A 11 -4.18 -11.13 -9.24
N TRP A 12 -4.67 -11.27 -10.44
CA TRP A 12 -5.47 -10.25 -11.14
C TRP A 12 -6.64 -9.68 -10.32
N ARG A 13 -7.37 -10.55 -9.60
CA ARG A 13 -8.47 -10.10 -8.71
C ARG A 13 -7.98 -9.15 -7.62
N ARG A 14 -6.81 -9.41 -7.03
CA ARG A 14 -6.23 -8.54 -6.00
C ARG A 14 -5.67 -7.25 -6.61
N LEU A 15 -5.10 -7.35 -7.81
CA LEU A 15 -4.65 -6.17 -8.54
C LEU A 15 -5.83 -5.26 -8.90
N SER A 16 -6.94 -5.80 -9.35
CA SER A 16 -8.16 -5.02 -9.62
C SER A 16 -8.67 -4.31 -8.37
N LEU A 17 -8.64 -4.98 -7.20
CA LEU A 17 -8.99 -4.35 -5.92
C LEU A 17 -8.02 -3.23 -5.54
N ALA A 18 -6.71 -3.43 -5.73
CA ALA A 18 -5.71 -2.39 -5.44
C ALA A 18 -5.92 -1.17 -6.35
N LEU A 19 -6.18 -1.39 -7.64
CA LEU A 19 -6.45 -0.30 -8.59
C LEU A 19 -7.78 0.42 -8.29
N ALA A 20 -8.83 -0.31 -7.93
CA ALA A 20 -10.08 0.30 -7.51
C ALA A 20 -9.89 1.15 -6.24
N PHE A 21 -9.14 0.63 -5.26
CA PHE A 21 -8.81 1.38 -4.06
C PHE A 21 -7.97 2.63 -4.36
N GLN A 22 -7.01 2.54 -5.30
CA GLN A 22 -6.24 3.70 -5.77
C GLN A 22 -7.17 4.79 -6.33
N VAL A 23 -8.15 4.41 -7.15
CA VAL A 23 -9.12 5.39 -7.69
C VAL A 23 -9.93 6.04 -6.57
N VAL A 24 -10.37 5.27 -5.57
CA VAL A 24 -11.08 5.79 -4.41
C VAL A 24 -10.20 6.78 -3.63
N VAL A 25 -8.93 6.42 -3.37
CA VAL A 25 -7.97 7.32 -2.70
C VAL A 25 -7.84 8.63 -3.48
N LEU A 26 -7.59 8.57 -4.81
CA LEU A 26 -7.47 9.76 -5.64
C LEU A 26 -8.73 10.64 -5.61
N ILE A 27 -9.92 10.04 -5.67
CA ILE A 27 -11.17 10.81 -5.56
C ILE A 27 -11.25 11.52 -4.21
N LEU A 28 -10.97 10.81 -3.11
CA LEU A 28 -11.08 11.37 -1.75
C LEU A 28 -10.03 12.46 -1.49
N THR A 29 -8.80 12.26 -1.96
CA THR A 29 -7.71 13.24 -1.80
C THR A 29 -7.89 14.48 -2.67
N HIS A 30 -8.72 14.42 -3.72
CA HIS A 30 -9.01 15.54 -4.61
C HIS A 30 -10.35 16.23 -4.35
N ILE A 31 -11.07 15.90 -3.26
CA ILE A 31 -12.24 16.68 -2.85
C ILE A 31 -11.76 18.05 -2.32
N PRO A 32 -12.23 19.18 -2.91
CA PRO A 32 -11.86 20.52 -2.42
C PRO A 32 -12.20 20.70 -0.94
N GLN A 33 -11.32 21.37 -0.21
CA GLN A 33 -11.49 21.61 1.24
C GLN A 33 -12.84 22.27 1.59
N GLU A 34 -13.34 23.17 0.74
CA GLU A 34 -14.60 23.86 0.90
C GLU A 34 -15.84 22.95 0.91
N ARG A 35 -15.71 21.75 0.30
CA ARG A 35 -16.80 20.76 0.22
C ARG A 35 -16.74 19.72 1.33
N MET A 36 -15.71 19.77 2.17
CA MET A 36 -15.59 18.83 3.28
C MET A 36 -16.44 19.29 4.48
N PRO A 37 -17.32 18.40 5.01
CA PRO A 37 -18.20 18.77 6.14
C PRO A 37 -17.43 18.90 7.47
N ILE A 38 -16.18 18.46 7.53
CA ILE A 38 -15.33 18.45 8.72
C ILE A 38 -13.96 19.01 8.34
N ASP A 39 -13.46 19.95 9.15
CA ASP A 39 -12.09 20.42 9.03
C ASP A 39 -11.12 19.37 9.59
N LEU A 40 -10.68 18.45 8.73
CA LEU A 40 -9.78 17.36 9.08
C LEU A 40 -8.41 17.87 9.58
N ASN A 41 -7.99 19.05 9.12
CA ASN A 41 -6.73 19.66 9.55
C ASN A 41 -6.73 20.02 11.04
N ARG A 42 -7.86 20.44 11.58
CA ARG A 42 -7.99 20.76 13.02
C ARG A 42 -7.81 19.54 13.92
N LEU A 43 -8.14 18.35 13.43
CA LEU A 43 -8.13 17.13 14.24
C LEU A 43 -6.85 16.32 14.07
N SER A 44 -5.86 16.78 13.31
CA SER A 44 -4.68 16.00 12.89
C SER A 44 -5.04 14.65 12.27
N MET A 45 -6.31 14.48 11.87
CA MET A 45 -6.81 13.25 11.25
C MET A 45 -6.36 13.11 9.80
N ASP A 46 -6.03 14.21 9.15
CA ASP A 46 -5.60 14.22 7.75
C ASP A 46 -4.39 13.30 7.55
N LYS A 47 -3.37 13.46 8.38
CA LYS A 47 -2.16 12.61 8.34
C LYS A 47 -2.44 11.13 8.62
N ALA A 48 -3.37 10.84 9.53
CA ALA A 48 -3.78 9.47 9.79
C ALA A 48 -4.50 8.86 8.58
N ILE A 49 -5.33 9.63 7.88
CA ILE A 49 -6.01 9.22 6.66
C ILE A 49 -4.99 8.94 5.55
N HIS A 50 -4.01 9.82 5.32
CA HIS A 50 -2.92 9.61 4.38
C HIS A 50 -2.14 8.33 4.69
N THR A 51 -1.70 8.16 5.94
CA THR A 51 -0.97 6.96 6.38
C THR A 51 -1.78 5.68 6.13
N LEU A 52 -3.06 5.66 6.44
CA LEU A 52 -3.93 4.50 6.24
C LEU A 52 -4.22 4.25 4.76
N ALA A 53 -4.44 5.29 3.97
CA ALA A 53 -4.71 5.19 2.54
C ALA A 53 -3.51 4.59 1.79
N TYR A 54 -2.34 5.20 1.93
CA TYR A 54 -1.13 4.72 1.25
C TYR A 54 -0.57 3.43 1.85
N GLY A 55 -0.74 3.21 3.15
CA GLY A 55 -0.46 1.93 3.80
C GLY A 55 -1.35 0.80 3.25
N GLY A 56 -2.66 1.02 3.22
CA GLY A 56 -3.63 0.07 2.68
C GLY A 56 -3.37 -0.22 1.20
N LEU A 57 -3.13 0.82 0.40
CA LEU A 57 -2.82 0.70 -1.01
C LEU A 57 -1.57 -0.15 -1.26
N THR A 58 -0.46 0.19 -0.58
CA THR A 58 0.80 -0.55 -0.69
C THR A 58 0.62 -2.00 -0.28
N PHE A 59 -0.12 -2.26 0.80
CA PHE A 59 -0.41 -3.61 1.26
C PHE A 59 -1.19 -4.42 0.22
N LEU A 60 -2.22 -3.83 -0.41
CA LEU A 60 -2.99 -4.48 -1.48
C LEU A 60 -2.11 -4.80 -2.71
N PHE A 61 -1.23 -3.88 -3.12
CA PHE A 61 -0.28 -4.15 -4.19
C PHE A 61 0.67 -5.30 -3.84
N LEU A 62 1.23 -5.31 -2.63
CA LEU A 62 2.09 -6.41 -2.16
C LEU A 62 1.35 -7.75 -2.09
N LEU A 63 0.05 -7.75 -1.79
CA LEU A 63 -0.78 -8.96 -1.87
C LEU A 63 -1.05 -9.41 -3.31
N ALA A 64 -1.18 -8.47 -4.27
CA ALA A 64 -1.47 -8.77 -5.66
C ALA A 64 -0.26 -9.36 -6.39
N PHE A 65 0.91 -8.79 -6.18
CA PHE A 65 2.17 -9.26 -6.78
C PHE A 65 2.80 -10.42 -6.01
N GLY A 66 2.34 -10.70 -4.78
CA GLY A 66 3.05 -11.52 -3.82
C GLY A 66 4.28 -10.77 -3.29
N LEU A 67 4.66 -10.97 -2.05
CA LEU A 67 5.85 -10.31 -1.51
C LEU A 67 7.10 -10.79 -2.27
N PRO A 68 7.78 -9.89 -3.03
CA PRO A 68 8.85 -10.28 -3.91
C PRO A 68 10.00 -10.93 -3.14
N ARG A 69 10.63 -11.96 -3.75
CA ARG A 69 11.82 -12.59 -3.19
C ARG A 69 13.08 -11.75 -3.45
N ARG A 70 13.05 -10.93 -4.49
CA ARG A 70 14.17 -10.06 -4.88
C ARG A 70 14.00 -8.70 -4.21
N PRO A 71 14.96 -8.24 -3.42
CA PRO A 71 14.87 -6.95 -2.73
C PRO A 71 14.72 -5.77 -3.70
N LEU A 72 15.34 -5.85 -4.87
CA LEU A 72 15.24 -4.81 -5.90
C LEU A 72 13.78 -4.60 -6.37
N VAL A 73 13.00 -5.68 -6.52
CA VAL A 73 11.57 -5.56 -6.90
C VAL A 73 10.76 -4.90 -5.78
N LEU A 74 11.08 -5.22 -4.52
CA LEU A 74 10.43 -4.55 -3.39
C LEU A 74 10.76 -3.05 -3.37
N VAL A 75 12.03 -2.70 -3.58
CA VAL A 75 12.47 -1.29 -3.68
C VAL A 75 11.76 -0.58 -4.83
N ALA A 76 11.61 -1.23 -5.99
CA ALA A 76 10.89 -0.67 -7.13
C ALA A 76 9.40 -0.41 -6.81
N ILE A 77 8.73 -1.34 -6.12
CA ILE A 77 7.32 -1.15 -5.69
C ILE A 77 7.22 0.03 -4.72
N VAL A 78 8.09 0.09 -3.71
CA VAL A 78 8.12 1.21 -2.76
C VAL A 78 8.39 2.53 -3.46
N GLY A 79 9.36 2.56 -4.37
CA GLY A 79 9.66 3.74 -5.18
C GLY A 79 8.48 4.20 -6.03
N CYS A 80 7.77 3.27 -6.69
CA CYS A 80 6.54 3.58 -7.43
C CYS A 80 5.46 4.17 -6.51
N MET A 81 5.26 3.61 -5.31
CA MET A 81 4.27 4.13 -4.37
C MET A 81 4.61 5.55 -3.88
N LEU A 82 5.89 5.82 -3.62
CA LEU A 82 6.36 7.17 -3.26
C LEU A 82 6.17 8.17 -4.40
N VAL A 83 6.40 7.76 -5.65
CA VAL A 83 6.13 8.61 -6.83
C VAL A 83 4.63 8.90 -6.95
N VAL A 84 3.78 7.91 -6.75
CA VAL A 84 2.32 8.09 -6.77
C VAL A 84 1.88 9.05 -5.66
N ALA A 85 2.41 8.90 -4.43
CA ALA A 85 2.14 9.82 -3.32
C ALA A 85 2.58 11.25 -3.64
N ALA A 86 3.78 11.44 -4.19
CA ALA A 86 4.29 12.76 -4.58
C ALA A 86 3.43 13.42 -5.68
N LEU A 87 2.97 12.63 -6.66
CA LEU A 87 2.07 13.12 -7.71
C LEU A 87 0.69 13.47 -7.16
N ASP A 88 0.16 12.68 -6.22
CA ASP A 88 -1.10 12.96 -5.53
C ASP A 88 -1.03 14.30 -4.81
N GLU A 89 0.00 14.51 -3.97
CA GLU A 89 0.23 15.77 -3.26
C GLU A 89 0.38 16.96 -4.23
N TRP A 90 1.14 16.77 -5.29
CA TRP A 90 1.34 17.83 -6.29
C TRP A 90 0.04 18.21 -6.99
N THR A 91 -0.79 17.23 -7.35
CA THR A 91 -2.06 17.46 -8.07
C THR A 91 -3.16 18.01 -7.17
N GLN A 92 -3.14 17.76 -5.86
CA GLN A 92 -4.07 18.32 -4.89
C GLN A 92 -4.04 19.87 -4.88
N GLY A 93 -2.87 20.47 -5.11
CA GLY A 93 -2.73 21.92 -5.23
C GLY A 93 -3.59 22.54 -6.35
N PHE A 94 -3.88 21.79 -7.42
CA PHE A 94 -4.72 22.29 -8.53
C PHE A 94 -6.23 22.30 -8.24
N VAL A 95 -6.65 21.54 -7.23
CA VAL A 95 -8.07 21.46 -6.85
C VAL A 95 -8.42 22.27 -5.58
N GLY A 96 -7.50 23.16 -5.16
CA GLY A 96 -7.73 24.02 -4.00
C GLY A 96 -7.62 23.32 -2.66
N ARG A 97 -6.91 22.17 -2.62
CA ARG A 97 -6.56 21.50 -1.38
C ARG A 97 -5.17 21.93 -0.90
N SER A 98 -4.96 22.00 0.39
CA SER A 98 -3.65 22.27 0.96
C SER A 98 -2.75 21.04 0.78
N SER A 99 -1.89 21.08 -0.24
CA SER A 99 -0.77 20.12 -0.36
C SER A 99 0.27 20.43 0.71
N SER A 100 0.70 19.45 1.48
CA SER A 100 1.70 19.65 2.52
C SER A 100 2.78 18.54 2.50
N GLN A 101 4.03 18.96 2.72
CA GLN A 101 5.13 18.00 2.86
C GLN A 101 4.87 16.99 4.00
N ALA A 102 4.12 17.40 5.03
CA ALA A 102 3.77 16.54 6.15
C ALA A 102 2.84 15.39 5.74
N ASP A 103 1.96 15.61 4.75
CA ASP A 103 1.05 14.59 4.23
C ASP A 103 1.82 13.57 3.39
N PHE A 104 2.76 14.03 2.56
CA PHE A 104 3.70 13.15 1.86
C PHE A 104 4.54 12.27 2.82
N TYR A 105 5.00 12.83 3.95
CA TYR A 105 5.68 12.02 4.96
C TYR A 105 4.75 11.01 5.63
N ALA A 106 3.49 11.36 5.85
CA ALA A 106 2.48 10.45 6.37
C ALA A 106 2.21 9.27 5.42
N ASP A 107 2.16 9.53 4.10
CA ASP A 107 2.09 8.51 3.07
C ASP A 107 3.31 7.57 3.11
N GLY A 108 4.51 8.13 3.22
CA GLY A 108 5.75 7.37 3.36
C GLY A 108 5.74 6.45 4.58
N VAL A 109 5.26 6.93 5.73
CA VAL A 109 5.09 6.11 6.94
C VAL A 109 4.12 4.96 6.67
N GLY A 110 2.98 5.23 6.03
CA GLY A 110 2.01 4.19 5.65
C GLY A 110 2.62 3.11 4.75
N ILE A 111 3.37 3.52 3.73
CA ILE A 111 4.08 2.61 2.81
C ILE A 111 5.05 1.70 3.58
N VAL A 112 5.87 2.26 4.47
CA VAL A 112 6.83 1.49 5.28
C VAL A 112 6.13 0.51 6.20
N LEU A 113 5.07 0.94 6.89
CA LEU A 113 4.29 0.08 7.78
C LEU A 113 3.67 -1.10 7.01
N ALA A 114 3.16 -0.88 5.80
CA ALA A 114 2.62 -1.94 4.95
C ALA A 114 3.68 -2.98 4.55
N VAL A 115 4.90 -2.53 4.23
CA VAL A 115 6.02 -3.42 3.92
C VAL A 115 6.39 -4.26 5.15
N VAL A 116 6.56 -3.63 6.31
CA VAL A 116 6.91 -4.31 7.57
C VAL A 116 5.85 -5.36 7.92
N LEU A 117 4.56 -4.98 7.88
CA LEU A 117 3.46 -5.90 8.13
C LEU A 117 3.47 -7.09 7.17
N SER A 118 3.68 -6.84 5.88
CA SER A 118 3.75 -7.89 4.86
C SER A 118 4.90 -8.87 5.11
N LEU A 119 6.06 -8.37 5.56
CA LEU A 119 7.22 -9.20 5.91
C LEU A 119 6.94 -10.07 7.15
N ILE A 120 6.31 -9.50 8.18
CA ILE A 120 5.94 -10.24 9.40
C ILE A 120 4.95 -11.36 9.06
N LEU A 121 3.90 -11.06 8.29
CA LEU A 121 2.90 -12.05 7.89
C LEU A 121 3.51 -13.19 7.06
N LYS A 122 4.49 -12.88 6.20
CA LYS A 122 5.20 -13.90 5.42
C LYS A 122 6.04 -14.81 6.32
N ARG A 123 6.72 -14.26 7.33
CA ARG A 123 7.51 -15.06 8.30
C ARG A 123 6.61 -16.03 9.05
N ARG A 124 5.51 -15.54 9.63
CA ARG A 124 4.55 -16.38 10.37
C ARG A 124 3.97 -17.53 9.54
N ARG A 125 3.65 -17.27 8.25
CA ARG A 125 3.17 -18.34 7.36
C ARG A 125 4.19 -19.45 7.13
N LYS A 126 5.49 -19.14 7.14
CA LYS A 126 6.55 -20.15 7.00
C LYS A 126 6.70 -21.00 8.26
N GLU A 127 6.48 -20.45 9.43
CA GLU A 127 6.60 -21.16 10.71
C GLU A 127 5.46 -22.15 10.93
N VAL A 128 4.25 -21.82 10.46
CA VAL A 128 3.05 -22.67 10.61
C VAL A 128 3.03 -23.84 9.61
N SER A 129 3.69 -23.73 8.46
CA SER A 129 3.68 -24.75 7.39
C SER A 129 4.43 -26.05 7.68
N PRO A 130 5.47 -26.13 8.54
CA PRO A 130 6.20 -27.38 8.80
C PRO A 130 5.45 -28.43 9.62
N LEU A 131 4.43 -28.02 10.40
CA LEU A 131 3.78 -28.91 11.39
C LEU A 131 2.71 -29.84 10.79
N THR A 132 2.37 -29.73 9.52
CA THR A 132 1.31 -30.53 8.90
C THR A 132 1.81 -31.75 8.11
N HIS A 133 3.11 -32.06 8.11
CA HIS A 133 3.68 -33.15 7.29
C HIS A 133 4.17 -34.35 8.09
N GLU A 134 4.00 -34.41 9.41
CA GLU A 134 4.53 -35.53 10.24
C GLU A 134 3.48 -36.52 10.79
N ASP A 135 2.18 -36.34 10.54
CA ASP A 135 1.15 -37.30 10.98
C ASP A 135 0.57 -38.13 9.83
N GLY A 136 1.42 -38.86 9.16
CA GLY A 136 1.04 -39.78 8.07
C GLY A 136 1.89 -41.03 8.01
N ARG A 137 2.10 -41.75 9.15
CA ARG A 137 2.59 -43.14 9.14
C ARG A 137 1.81 -44.00 10.08
#